data_5f132967e4cce2be8eb67a477c13b1d8
#
_entry.id   5f132967e4cce2be8eb67a477c13b1d8
#
_cell.length_a   1.000
_cell.length_b   1.000
_cell.length_c   1.000
_cell.angle_alpha   90.00
_cell.angle_beta   90.00
_cell.angle_gamma   90.00
#
_symmetry.space_group_name_H-M   'P 1'
#
loop_
_entity.id
_entity.type
_entity.pdbx_description
1 polymer ?
#
loop_
_entity_poly.entity_id
_entity_poly.type
_entity_poly.pdbx_seq_one_letter_code
_entity_poly.pdbx_strand_id
1 'polypeptide(L)'
;MYRSAVGLLALLALAGVFGCTGEGAANPDVPAVVEGNTRFAFDLYGRLREQDGNLFFSPYSISAALAMTSAGARGATADEMAKVLHLSLGTEKLAATEGALARQINGEGRKRGYRLRTANALWGQKGFAFRPEFLKLTGDGYGAPLHEVNFAATEEARKAINAWVEKQTEEKIKDLIKQGVLNADTRLVLTNAIYFKGDWQSQFQKNLTRDEPFKLAGGKTVPVPLMHQQARFGYLDRPDFQMLEMPYSGKDLSMVVLLPKKTDGLAALEKELTADNLGRWLKGARNFSHSAALNSVGSPRKVTFTGPGGSFRSWARSCR
;
A
#
# COMPACT_ATOMS: atom_id res chain seq x y z
N MET A 1 -13.67 -23.28 14.65
CA MET A 1 -12.89 -22.12 14.21
C MET A 1 -12.84 -22.13 12.68
N TYR A 2 -13.60 -21.29 12.03
CA TYR A 2 -13.72 -21.29 10.57
C TYR A 2 -12.88 -20.14 10.00
N ARG A 3 -11.81 -20.48 9.31
CA ARG A 3 -11.06 -19.53 8.46
C ARG A 3 -11.91 -19.20 7.25
N SER A 4 -12.35 -17.97 7.19
CA SER A 4 -13.06 -17.45 6.03
C SER A 4 -12.14 -16.46 5.35
N ALA A 5 -11.60 -16.80 4.21
CA ALA A 5 -10.67 -15.97 3.50
C ALA A 5 -11.25 -15.45 2.19
N VAL A 6 -11.47 -14.16 2.11
CA VAL A 6 -11.43 -13.43 0.86
C VAL A 6 -10.32 -12.41 0.96
N GLY A 7 -9.17 -12.77 0.41
CA GLY A 7 -8.11 -11.82 0.19
C GLY A 7 -8.41 -11.05 -1.07
N LEU A 8 -8.85 -9.82 -0.96
CA LEU A 8 -8.65 -8.85 -2.00
C LEU A 8 -7.27 -8.24 -1.73
N LEU A 9 -6.28 -8.69 -2.45
CA LEU A 9 -5.00 -8.03 -2.47
C LEU A 9 -5.14 -6.83 -3.41
N ALA A 10 -5.50 -5.67 -2.86
CA ALA A 10 -5.33 -4.41 -3.55
C ALA A 10 -3.86 -4.02 -3.47
N LEU A 11 -3.06 -4.54 -4.38
CA LEU A 11 -1.70 -4.06 -4.60
C LEU A 11 -1.80 -2.79 -5.43
N LEU A 12 -1.37 -1.66 -4.86
CA LEU A 12 -0.97 -0.51 -5.65
C LEU A 12 0.31 -0.91 -6.39
N ALA A 13 0.14 -1.49 -7.58
CA ALA A 13 1.26 -1.71 -8.49
C ALA A 13 1.61 -0.36 -9.10
N LEU A 14 2.81 0.12 -8.84
CA LEU A 14 3.44 1.13 -9.69
C LEU A 14 3.61 0.48 -11.07
N ALA A 15 2.69 0.77 -11.99
CA ALA A 15 2.86 0.39 -13.39
C ALA A 15 4.20 0.96 -13.85
N GLY A 16 5.04 0.09 -14.39
CA GLY A 16 6.43 0.37 -14.70
C GLY A 16 6.61 1.69 -15.43
N VAL A 17 7.45 2.54 -14.86
CA VAL A 17 7.95 3.75 -15.51
C VAL A 17 8.93 3.34 -16.61
N PHE A 18 8.40 2.85 -17.72
CA PHE A 18 9.12 2.75 -18.97
C PHE A 18 8.46 3.67 -20.00
N GLY A 19 9.03 4.87 -20.14
CA GLY A 19 8.72 5.76 -21.23
C GLY A 19 8.00 7.04 -20.85
N CYS A 20 8.68 7.96 -20.16
CA CYS A 20 8.42 9.38 -20.27
C CYS A 20 9.76 10.11 -20.36
N THR A 21 10.08 10.59 -21.54
CA THR A 21 11.07 11.63 -21.79
C THR A 21 10.57 12.94 -21.17
N GLY A 22 10.97 13.20 -19.94
CA GLY A 22 10.76 14.45 -19.22
C GLY A 22 12.01 14.74 -18.41
N GLU A 23 12.62 15.89 -18.62
CA GLU A 23 13.88 16.39 -18.09
C GLU A 23 14.01 16.19 -16.56
N GLY A 24 14.83 15.23 -16.21
CA GLY A 24 15.27 14.80 -14.91
C GLY A 24 15.66 13.35 -15.04
N ALA A 25 16.95 13.04 -15.14
CA ALA A 25 17.42 11.65 -15.26
C ALA A 25 16.78 10.81 -14.15
N ALA A 26 15.98 9.82 -14.54
CA ALA A 26 15.37 8.89 -13.57
C ALA A 26 16.49 8.24 -12.74
N ASN A 27 16.35 8.25 -11.42
CA ASN A 27 17.36 7.60 -10.56
C ASN A 27 17.44 6.10 -10.92
N PRO A 28 18.58 5.61 -11.41
CA PRO A 28 18.74 4.25 -11.95
C PRO A 28 18.56 3.17 -10.87
N ASP A 29 18.60 3.52 -9.60
CA ASP A 29 18.49 2.60 -8.47
C ASP A 29 17.05 2.40 -7.99
N VAL A 30 16.09 3.21 -8.46
CA VAL A 30 14.67 3.06 -8.10
C VAL A 30 14.15 1.64 -8.35
N PRO A 31 14.46 0.96 -9.45
CA PRO A 31 14.02 -0.43 -9.65
C PRO A 31 14.48 -1.39 -8.53
N ALA A 32 15.69 -1.24 -8.01
CA ALA A 32 16.20 -2.08 -6.94
C ALA A 32 15.44 -1.86 -5.61
N VAL A 33 15.11 -0.61 -5.30
CA VAL A 33 14.28 -0.27 -4.13
C VAL A 33 12.86 -0.81 -4.30
N VAL A 34 12.26 -0.67 -5.47
CA VAL A 34 10.91 -1.19 -5.78
C VAL A 34 10.89 -2.72 -5.66
N GLU A 35 11.92 -3.42 -6.13
CA GLU A 35 12.02 -4.87 -5.98
C GLU A 35 12.12 -5.27 -4.50
N GLY A 36 13.00 -4.63 -3.73
CA GLY A 36 13.12 -4.86 -2.28
C GLY A 36 11.79 -4.64 -1.55
N ASN A 37 11.14 -3.51 -1.79
CA ASN A 37 9.83 -3.19 -1.22
C ASN A 37 8.76 -4.22 -1.60
N THR A 38 8.80 -4.74 -2.83
CA THR A 38 7.84 -5.76 -3.28
C THR A 38 8.08 -7.09 -2.56
N ARG A 39 9.34 -7.52 -2.41
CA ARG A 39 9.68 -8.74 -1.65
C ARG A 39 9.26 -8.61 -0.18
N PHE A 40 9.61 -7.50 0.45
CA PHE A 40 9.18 -7.19 1.82
C PHE A 40 7.64 -7.21 1.97
N ALA A 41 6.92 -6.67 0.99
CA ALA A 41 5.45 -6.67 1.00
C ALA A 41 4.87 -8.08 1.08
N PHE A 42 5.42 -9.03 0.34
CA PHE A 42 4.96 -10.43 0.36
C PHE A 42 5.40 -11.17 1.62
N ASP A 43 6.59 -10.92 2.12
CA ASP A 43 7.06 -11.51 3.38
C ASP A 43 6.19 -11.05 4.55
N LEU A 44 5.92 -9.74 4.62
CA LEU A 44 5.05 -9.16 5.63
C LEU A 44 3.61 -9.68 5.50
N TYR A 45 3.08 -9.74 4.28
CA TYR A 45 1.76 -10.33 4.01
C TYR A 45 1.69 -11.78 4.50
N GLY A 46 2.72 -12.58 4.21
CA GLY A 46 2.82 -13.96 4.63
C GLY A 46 2.69 -14.15 6.14
N ARG A 47 3.20 -13.19 6.93
CA ARG A 47 3.07 -13.17 8.40
C ARG A 47 1.70 -12.66 8.86
N LEU A 48 1.25 -11.54 8.29
CA LEU A 48 0.01 -10.91 8.73
C LEU A 48 -1.24 -11.74 8.39
N ARG A 49 -1.23 -12.50 7.30
CA ARG A 49 -2.34 -13.37 6.89
C ARG A 49 -2.61 -14.53 7.85
N GLU A 50 -1.69 -14.81 8.78
CA GLU A 50 -1.90 -15.82 9.83
C GLU A 50 -2.99 -15.39 10.83
N GLN A 51 -3.28 -14.10 10.89
CA GLN A 51 -4.35 -13.55 11.73
C GLN A 51 -5.70 -13.64 11.02
N ASP A 52 -6.75 -13.87 11.81
CA ASP A 52 -8.11 -13.86 11.29
C ASP A 52 -8.57 -12.42 11.02
N GLY A 53 -9.37 -12.25 9.97
CA GLY A 53 -9.97 -10.96 9.64
C GLY A 53 -9.56 -10.41 8.29
N ASN A 54 -10.01 -9.20 7.97
CA ASN A 54 -9.58 -8.47 6.78
C ASN A 54 -8.24 -7.84 7.06
N LEU A 55 -7.32 -8.00 6.12
CA LEU A 55 -6.00 -7.39 6.19
C LEU A 55 -5.94 -6.19 5.25
N PHE A 56 -5.55 -5.04 5.78
CA PHE A 56 -5.26 -3.84 5.01
C PHE A 56 -4.03 -3.14 5.59
N PHE A 57 -3.00 -2.96 4.79
CA PHE A 57 -1.78 -2.25 5.18
C PHE A 57 -1.07 -1.68 3.96
N SER A 58 -0.15 -0.75 4.18
CA SER A 58 0.70 -0.18 3.14
C SER A 58 2.14 -0.69 3.30
N PRO A 59 2.57 -1.66 2.50
CA PRO A 59 3.93 -2.19 2.59
C PRO A 59 5.00 -1.12 2.36
N TYR A 60 4.79 -0.27 1.36
CA TYR A 60 5.69 0.84 1.06
C TYR A 60 5.87 1.79 2.25
N SER A 61 4.77 2.13 2.91
CA SER A 61 4.79 3.01 4.09
C SER A 61 5.64 2.43 5.22
N ILE A 62 5.45 1.14 5.50
CA ILE A 62 6.17 0.42 6.55
C ILE A 62 7.65 0.29 6.18
N SER A 63 7.94 -0.12 4.94
CA SER A 63 9.31 -0.27 4.43
C SER A 63 10.08 1.05 4.49
N ALA A 64 9.50 2.15 4.01
CA ALA A 64 10.12 3.47 4.04
C ALA A 64 10.42 3.95 5.47
N ALA A 65 9.49 3.74 6.42
CA ALA A 65 9.71 4.09 7.82
C ALA A 65 10.85 3.26 8.44
N LEU A 66 10.87 1.96 8.20
CA LEU A 66 11.92 1.08 8.70
C LEU A 66 13.28 1.34 8.01
N ALA A 67 13.30 1.69 6.73
CA ALA A 67 14.50 2.09 6.01
C ALA A 67 15.11 3.37 6.60
N MET A 68 14.29 4.36 6.97
CA MET A 68 14.79 5.52 7.72
C MET A 68 15.38 5.13 9.08
N THR A 69 14.76 4.20 9.79
CA THR A 69 15.29 3.69 11.05
C THR A 69 16.64 2.99 10.84
N SER A 70 16.77 2.21 9.77
CA SER A 70 18.00 1.50 9.43
C SER A 70 19.19 2.44 9.17
N ALA A 71 18.96 3.69 8.77
CA ALA A 71 19.99 4.69 8.61
C ALA A 71 20.77 4.97 9.92
N GLY A 72 20.11 4.77 11.07
CA GLY A 72 20.73 4.86 12.41
C GLY A 72 21.36 3.54 12.91
N ALA A 73 21.02 2.40 12.31
CA ALA A 73 21.48 1.08 12.75
C ALA A 73 22.96 0.83 12.42
N ARG A 74 23.62 -0.01 13.22
CA ARG A 74 25.01 -0.43 13.02
C ARG A 74 25.18 -1.91 13.40
N GLY A 75 26.22 -2.54 12.85
CA GLY A 75 26.57 -3.95 13.14
C GLY A 75 25.41 -4.90 12.83
N ALA A 76 25.24 -5.90 13.67
CA ALA A 76 24.23 -6.96 13.48
C ALA A 76 22.80 -6.41 13.27
N THR A 77 22.42 -5.34 13.95
CA THR A 77 21.11 -4.70 13.77
C THR A 77 20.94 -4.17 12.34
N ALA A 78 21.97 -3.53 11.78
CA ALA A 78 21.91 -3.05 10.40
C ALA A 78 21.79 -4.21 9.40
N ASP A 79 22.53 -5.29 9.62
CA ASP A 79 22.52 -6.48 8.76
C ASP A 79 21.15 -7.18 8.79
N GLU A 80 20.58 -7.36 9.97
CA GLU A 80 19.24 -7.95 10.14
C GLU A 80 18.15 -7.10 9.48
N MET A 81 18.19 -5.77 9.67
CA MET A 81 17.25 -4.86 9.02
C MET A 81 17.40 -4.91 7.50
N ALA A 82 18.64 -4.87 6.98
CA ALA A 82 18.88 -4.95 5.54
C ALA A 82 18.33 -6.25 4.95
N LYS A 83 18.52 -7.37 5.65
CA LYS A 83 18.02 -8.69 5.23
C LYS A 83 16.49 -8.72 5.20
N VAL A 84 15.83 -8.29 6.27
CA VAL A 84 14.34 -8.37 6.39
C VAL A 84 13.65 -7.40 5.45
N LEU A 85 14.23 -6.22 5.24
CA LEU A 85 13.68 -5.18 4.35
C LEU A 85 14.13 -5.34 2.90
N HIS A 86 14.93 -6.35 2.59
CA HIS A 86 15.55 -6.55 1.27
C HIS A 86 16.30 -5.31 0.74
N LEU A 87 17.05 -4.63 1.61
CA LEU A 87 17.82 -3.46 1.22
C LEU A 87 19.11 -3.90 0.50
N SER A 88 19.22 -3.55 -0.77
CA SER A 88 20.39 -3.92 -1.61
C SER A 88 21.36 -2.77 -1.84
N LEU A 89 21.02 -1.56 -1.38
CA LEU A 89 21.83 -0.36 -1.56
C LEU A 89 22.49 0.07 -0.25
N GLY A 90 23.67 0.66 -0.34
CA GLY A 90 24.29 1.31 0.81
C GLY A 90 23.46 2.49 1.34
N THR A 91 23.63 2.83 2.61
CA THR A 91 22.74 3.73 3.38
C THR A 91 22.48 5.08 2.70
N GLU A 92 23.52 5.76 2.20
CA GLU A 92 23.38 7.07 1.54
C GLU A 92 22.61 6.96 0.21
N LYS A 93 22.97 5.95 -0.58
CA LYS A 93 22.36 5.69 -1.87
C LYS A 93 20.88 5.27 -1.70
N LEU A 94 20.60 4.44 -0.70
CA LEU A 94 19.25 4.05 -0.32
C LEU A 94 18.39 5.28 0.04
N ALA A 95 18.90 6.15 0.92
CA ALA A 95 18.19 7.35 1.35
C ALA A 95 17.85 8.26 0.16
N ALA A 96 18.81 8.54 -0.71
CA ALA A 96 18.59 9.37 -1.89
C ALA A 96 17.58 8.73 -2.87
N THR A 97 17.62 7.39 -3.02
CA THR A 97 16.73 6.66 -3.92
C THR A 97 15.31 6.57 -3.37
N GLU A 98 15.13 6.34 -2.08
CA GLU A 98 13.81 6.38 -1.42
C GLU A 98 13.18 7.77 -1.52
N GLY A 99 13.96 8.84 -1.31
CA GLY A 99 13.48 10.20 -1.52
C GLY A 99 13.07 10.48 -2.97
N ALA A 100 13.83 9.98 -3.95
CA ALA A 100 13.46 10.08 -5.36
C ALA A 100 12.16 9.32 -5.66
N LEU A 101 12.02 8.12 -5.13
CA LEU A 101 10.79 7.32 -5.25
C LEU A 101 9.59 8.03 -4.59
N ALA A 102 9.77 8.59 -3.39
CA ALA A 102 8.72 9.34 -2.70
C ALA A 102 8.25 10.56 -3.51
N ARG A 103 9.17 11.36 -4.09
CA ARG A 103 8.82 12.48 -4.98
C ARG A 103 8.08 12.01 -6.23
N GLN A 104 8.52 10.90 -6.82
CA GLN A 104 7.85 10.31 -7.97
C GLN A 104 6.43 9.84 -7.63
N ILE A 105 6.25 9.17 -6.50
CA ILE A 105 4.95 8.69 -6.00
C ILE A 105 4.04 9.87 -5.69
N ASN A 106 4.53 10.88 -4.96
CA ASN A 106 3.77 12.08 -4.60
C ASN A 106 3.39 12.93 -5.84
N GLY A 107 4.06 12.73 -6.96
CA GLY A 107 3.72 13.39 -8.23
C GLY A 107 4.04 14.86 -8.25
N GLU A 108 5.10 15.28 -7.56
CA GLU A 108 5.53 16.68 -7.51
C GLU A 108 5.63 17.29 -8.91
N GLY A 109 4.95 18.44 -9.11
CA GLY A 109 4.95 19.16 -10.37
C GLY A 109 4.05 18.59 -11.48
N ARG A 110 3.28 17.52 -11.25
CA ARG A 110 2.42 16.90 -12.25
C ARG A 110 0.94 16.97 -11.90
N LYS A 111 0.11 17.34 -12.88
CA LYS A 111 -1.35 17.25 -12.73
C LYS A 111 -1.77 15.80 -12.97
N ARG A 112 -2.23 15.11 -11.94
CA ARG A 112 -2.63 13.69 -11.98
C ARG A 112 -4.11 13.54 -11.63
N GLY A 113 -4.75 12.50 -12.13
CA GLY A 113 -6.13 12.12 -11.75
C GLY A 113 -6.22 11.40 -10.40
N TYR A 114 -5.16 11.45 -9.59
CA TYR A 114 -5.14 10.94 -8.23
C TYR A 114 -4.28 11.82 -7.32
N ARG A 115 -4.54 11.74 -6.03
CA ARG A 115 -3.70 12.29 -4.96
C ARG A 115 -3.14 11.14 -4.14
N LEU A 116 -1.83 10.97 -4.18
CA LEU A 116 -1.09 10.10 -3.30
C LEU A 116 -0.09 10.98 -2.56
N ARG A 117 -0.14 10.96 -1.24
CA ARG A 117 0.81 11.67 -0.39
C ARG A 117 1.39 10.70 0.61
N THR A 118 2.70 10.58 0.59
CA THR A 118 3.45 9.95 1.65
C THR A 118 4.10 11.05 2.47
N ALA A 119 3.89 11.03 3.76
CA ALA A 119 4.42 12.01 4.68
C ALA A 119 5.19 11.31 5.79
N ASN A 120 6.49 11.63 5.87
CA ASN A 120 7.41 11.09 6.85
C ASN A 120 7.89 12.21 7.76
N ALA A 121 7.95 11.98 9.06
CA ALA A 121 8.55 12.91 10.00
C ALA A 121 9.21 12.18 11.16
N LEU A 122 10.30 12.77 11.64
CA LEU A 122 10.94 12.39 12.90
C LEU A 122 10.57 13.42 13.97
N TRP A 123 10.24 12.93 15.15
CA TRP A 123 9.95 13.74 16.32
C TRP A 123 10.96 13.38 17.40
N GLY A 124 11.86 14.29 17.66
CA GLY A 124 12.96 14.08 18.61
C GLY A 124 12.77 14.84 19.91
N GLN A 125 13.23 14.24 21.01
CA GLN A 125 13.25 14.92 22.30
C GLN A 125 14.10 16.20 22.22
N LYS A 126 13.52 17.34 22.55
CA LYS A 126 14.20 18.62 22.61
C LYS A 126 15.46 18.57 23.47
N GLY A 127 16.57 19.02 22.92
CA GLY A 127 17.86 19.01 23.59
C GLY A 127 18.58 17.65 23.61
N PHE A 128 18.03 16.61 22.97
CA PHE A 128 18.73 15.34 22.81
C PHE A 128 19.69 15.43 21.61
N ALA A 129 20.96 15.04 21.81
CA ALA A 129 22.00 15.12 20.79
C ALA A 129 21.87 13.98 19.76
N PHE A 130 21.05 14.17 18.73
CA PHE A 130 21.03 13.28 17.58
C PHE A 130 22.29 13.45 16.74
N ARG A 131 22.79 12.37 16.13
CA ARG A 131 23.97 12.43 15.27
C ARG A 131 23.69 13.26 14.00
N PRO A 132 24.54 14.23 13.65
CA PRO A 132 24.33 15.08 12.47
C PRO A 132 24.15 14.28 11.17
N GLU A 133 24.93 13.17 11.01
CA GLU A 133 24.87 12.32 9.83
C GLU A 133 23.51 11.66 9.69
N PHE A 134 22.90 11.22 10.79
CA PHE A 134 21.55 10.65 10.80
C PHE A 134 20.50 11.70 10.39
N LEU A 135 20.59 12.89 10.97
CA LEU A 135 19.67 13.98 10.64
C LEU A 135 19.76 14.40 9.17
N LYS A 136 20.99 14.45 8.64
CA LYS A 136 21.21 14.74 7.22
C LYS A 136 20.61 13.66 6.32
N LEU A 137 20.86 12.39 6.60
CA LEU A 137 20.31 11.29 5.81
C LEU A 137 18.77 11.28 5.80
N THR A 138 18.17 11.51 6.96
CA THR A 138 16.71 11.49 7.07
C THR A 138 16.08 12.74 6.48
N GLY A 139 16.64 13.92 6.69
CA GLY A 139 16.17 15.19 6.14
C GLY A 139 16.34 15.28 4.63
N ASP A 140 17.59 15.17 4.16
CA ASP A 140 17.93 15.38 2.74
C ASP A 140 17.56 14.16 1.87
N GLY A 141 17.81 12.95 2.40
CA GLY A 141 17.57 11.70 1.67
C GLY A 141 16.10 11.34 1.62
N TYR A 142 15.49 11.08 2.77
CA TYR A 142 14.10 10.62 2.86
C TYR A 142 13.06 11.74 2.86
N GLY A 143 13.46 13.01 2.93
CA GLY A 143 12.54 14.13 3.06
C GLY A 143 11.77 14.14 4.39
N ALA A 144 12.39 13.60 5.45
CA ALA A 144 11.83 13.48 6.79
C ALA A 144 12.62 14.31 7.80
N PRO A 145 12.42 15.62 7.87
CA PRO A 145 13.12 16.47 8.81
C PRO A 145 12.75 16.13 10.26
N LEU A 146 13.70 16.38 11.17
CA LEU A 146 13.43 16.25 12.59
C LEU A 146 12.60 17.45 13.10
N HIS A 147 11.51 17.14 13.78
CA HIS A 147 10.73 18.10 14.58
C HIS A 147 11.08 17.88 16.05
N GLU A 148 11.49 18.92 16.73
CA GLU A 148 11.76 18.84 18.16
C GLU A 148 10.46 18.99 18.98
N VAL A 149 10.25 18.07 19.93
CA VAL A 149 9.15 18.10 20.88
C VAL A 149 9.68 17.77 22.28
N ASN A 150 8.97 18.20 23.30
CA ASN A 150 9.27 17.81 24.69
C ASN A 150 8.41 16.62 25.11
N PHE A 151 8.96 15.42 25.11
CA PHE A 151 8.22 14.24 25.53
C PHE A 151 7.94 14.17 27.04
N ALA A 152 8.60 15.00 27.87
CA ALA A 152 8.20 15.15 29.26
C ALA A 152 6.82 15.85 29.38
N ALA A 153 6.47 16.73 28.42
CA ALA A 153 5.14 17.27 28.23
C ALA A 153 4.34 16.36 27.26
N THR A 154 4.04 15.14 27.71
CA THR A 154 3.59 14.02 26.88
C THR A 154 2.36 14.35 26.04
N GLU A 155 1.34 14.99 26.64
CA GLU A 155 0.10 15.32 25.92
C GLU A 155 0.29 16.44 24.89
N GLU A 156 1.19 17.37 25.13
CA GLU A 156 1.52 18.42 24.16
C GLU A 156 2.25 17.82 22.95
N ALA A 157 3.26 16.96 23.19
CA ALA A 157 3.95 16.23 22.14
C ALA A 157 2.99 15.35 21.33
N ARG A 158 2.12 14.58 21.99
CA ARG A 158 1.08 13.77 21.35
C ARG A 158 0.16 14.59 20.44
N LYS A 159 -0.34 15.71 20.94
CA LYS A 159 -1.23 16.59 20.18
C LYS A 159 -0.51 17.21 18.97
N ALA A 160 0.74 17.62 19.12
CA ALA A 160 1.53 18.16 18.00
C ALA A 160 1.74 17.13 16.89
N ILE A 161 2.09 15.90 17.24
CA ILE A 161 2.27 14.81 16.30
C ILE A 161 0.94 14.48 15.60
N ASN A 162 -0.14 14.32 16.35
CA ASN A 162 -1.46 13.99 15.78
C ASN A 162 -1.97 15.09 14.85
N ALA A 163 -1.83 16.36 15.23
CA ALA A 163 -2.23 17.49 14.39
C ALA A 163 -1.45 17.54 13.05
N TRP A 164 -0.16 17.21 13.10
CA TRP A 164 0.64 17.14 11.88
C TRP A 164 0.16 16.00 10.97
N VAL A 165 -0.08 14.80 11.52
CA VAL A 165 -0.57 13.64 10.75
C VAL A 165 -1.95 13.94 10.16
N GLU A 166 -2.86 14.52 10.94
CA GLU A 166 -4.19 14.93 10.48
C GLU A 166 -4.10 15.87 9.28
N LYS A 167 -3.25 16.90 9.37
CA LYS A 167 -2.99 17.83 8.27
C LYS A 167 -2.42 17.14 7.02
N GLN A 168 -1.45 16.21 7.19
CA GLN A 168 -0.85 15.51 6.06
C GLN A 168 -1.81 14.54 5.36
N THR A 169 -2.82 14.07 6.08
CA THR A 169 -3.80 13.08 5.58
C THR A 169 -5.17 13.67 5.26
N GLU A 170 -5.26 14.99 5.02
CA GLU A 170 -6.53 15.68 4.74
C GLU A 170 -7.63 15.31 5.77
N GLU A 171 -7.29 15.33 7.04
CA GLU A 171 -8.15 15.04 8.20
C GLU A 171 -8.72 13.59 8.22
N LYS A 172 -8.12 12.66 7.47
CA LYS A 172 -8.57 11.27 7.43
C LYS A 172 -8.00 10.41 8.55
N ILE A 173 -6.78 10.70 9.00
CA ILE A 173 -6.17 10.00 10.12
C ILE A 173 -6.13 10.97 11.31
N LYS A 174 -7.05 10.74 12.25
CA LYS A 174 -7.16 11.52 13.48
C LYS A 174 -6.67 10.67 14.65
N ASP A 175 -6.00 11.34 15.60
CA ASP A 175 -5.57 10.71 16.85
C ASP A 175 -4.79 9.40 16.65
N LEU A 176 -3.77 9.46 15.76
CA LEU A 176 -2.91 8.33 15.43
C LEU A 176 -2.22 7.77 16.68
N ILE A 177 -1.65 8.67 17.50
CA ILE A 177 -1.02 8.31 18.76
C ILE A 177 -2.06 8.47 19.88
N LYS A 178 -2.45 7.34 20.46
CA LYS A 178 -3.41 7.33 21.56
C LYS A 178 -2.78 7.82 22.85
N GLN A 179 -3.63 8.28 23.79
CA GLN A 179 -3.19 8.66 25.13
C GLN A 179 -2.46 7.48 25.82
N GLY A 180 -1.37 7.78 26.50
CA GLY A 180 -0.56 6.78 27.22
C GLY A 180 0.48 6.04 26.36
N VAL A 181 0.53 6.27 25.03
CA VAL A 181 1.54 5.67 24.16
C VAL A 181 2.92 6.32 24.32
N LEU A 182 2.95 7.64 24.54
CA LEU A 182 4.18 8.38 24.79
C LEU A 182 4.45 8.50 26.29
N ASN A 183 5.73 8.58 26.66
CA ASN A 183 6.17 8.82 28.03
C ASN A 183 7.40 9.72 28.05
N ALA A 184 7.86 10.13 29.24
CA ALA A 184 9.01 11.03 29.43
C ALA A 184 10.34 10.41 28.98
N ASP A 185 10.41 9.08 28.83
CA ASP A 185 11.60 8.36 28.35
C ASP A 185 11.65 8.24 26.84
N THR A 186 10.58 8.63 26.15
CA THR A 186 10.54 8.66 24.67
C THR A 186 11.64 9.64 24.17
N ARG A 187 12.47 9.19 23.23
CA ARG A 187 13.55 10.00 22.64
C ARG A 187 13.32 10.31 21.19
N LEU A 188 12.70 9.37 20.46
CA LEU A 188 12.41 9.52 19.03
C LEU A 188 11.09 8.82 18.70
N VAL A 189 10.25 9.51 17.95
CA VAL A 189 9.07 8.93 17.31
C VAL A 189 9.19 9.10 15.82
N LEU A 190 8.95 8.04 15.08
CA LEU A 190 8.87 8.04 13.64
C LEU A 190 7.40 8.00 13.24
N THR A 191 6.97 8.96 12.46
CA THR A 191 5.63 8.93 11.85
C THR A 191 5.75 8.78 10.35
N ASN A 192 4.96 7.85 9.83
CA ASN A 192 4.72 7.72 8.41
C ASN A 192 3.20 7.71 8.20
N ALA A 193 2.74 8.51 7.28
CA ALA A 193 1.35 8.56 6.90
C ALA A 193 1.24 8.49 5.38
N ILE A 194 0.26 7.73 4.90
CA ILE A 194 -0.09 7.66 3.49
C ILE A 194 -1.54 8.04 3.30
N TYR A 195 -1.78 8.92 2.36
CA TYR A 195 -3.11 9.31 1.91
C TYR A 195 -3.24 9.03 0.42
N PHE A 196 -4.27 8.30 0.05
CA PHE A 196 -4.58 8.01 -1.35
C PHE A 196 -6.04 8.32 -1.67
N LYS A 197 -6.24 9.08 -2.73
CA LYS A 197 -7.53 9.30 -3.38
C LYS A 197 -7.32 9.32 -4.89
N GLY A 198 -7.95 8.43 -5.62
CA GLY A 198 -7.81 8.33 -7.07
C GLY A 198 -9.14 8.16 -7.77
N ASP A 199 -9.24 8.76 -8.94
CA ASP A 199 -10.34 8.54 -9.86
C ASP A 199 -9.96 7.39 -10.80
N TRP A 200 -10.90 6.48 -11.04
CA TRP A 200 -10.70 5.41 -11.99
C TRP A 200 -10.52 5.96 -13.42
N GLN A 201 -9.67 5.35 -14.22
CA GLN A 201 -9.57 5.66 -15.65
C GLN A 201 -10.92 5.49 -16.35
N SER A 202 -11.65 4.43 -16.01
CA SER A 202 -13.04 4.20 -16.38
C SER A 202 -13.87 4.27 -15.11
N GLN A 203 -14.75 5.25 -15.00
CA GLN A 203 -15.51 5.51 -13.79
C GLN A 203 -16.72 4.57 -13.67
N PHE A 204 -17.02 4.15 -12.44
CA PHE A 204 -18.27 3.49 -12.11
C PHE A 204 -19.41 4.50 -12.11
N GLN A 205 -20.49 4.19 -12.79
CA GLN A 205 -21.67 5.04 -12.78
C GLN A 205 -22.53 4.71 -11.55
N LYS A 206 -22.86 5.73 -10.77
CA LYS A 206 -23.64 5.56 -9.53
C LYS A 206 -24.98 4.88 -9.75
N ASN A 207 -25.67 5.22 -10.85
CA ASN A 207 -26.98 4.65 -11.22
C ASN A 207 -26.93 3.16 -11.61
N LEU A 208 -25.74 2.60 -11.86
CA LEU A 208 -25.54 1.17 -12.10
C LEU A 208 -25.20 0.40 -10.82
N THR A 209 -25.12 1.08 -9.67
CA THR A 209 -24.92 0.41 -8.38
C THR A 209 -26.23 -0.22 -7.95
N ARG A 210 -26.20 -1.53 -7.67
CA ARG A 210 -27.37 -2.30 -7.23
C ARG A 210 -26.98 -3.36 -6.22
N ASP A 211 -27.95 -3.74 -5.38
CA ASP A 211 -27.76 -4.81 -4.42
C ASP A 211 -27.72 -6.16 -5.12
N GLU A 212 -26.68 -6.93 -4.84
CA GLU A 212 -26.52 -8.29 -5.33
C GLU A 212 -26.19 -9.26 -4.21
N PRO A 213 -26.61 -10.54 -4.38
CA PRO A 213 -26.35 -11.55 -3.38
C PRO A 213 -24.84 -11.82 -3.27
N PHE A 214 -24.36 -11.81 -2.06
CA PHE A 214 -22.98 -12.00 -1.72
C PHE A 214 -22.82 -13.18 -0.77
N LYS A 215 -22.09 -14.22 -1.19
CA LYS A 215 -21.87 -15.41 -0.39
C LYS A 215 -20.76 -15.18 0.62
N LEU A 216 -21.06 -15.31 1.89
CA LEU A 216 -20.08 -15.34 2.97
C LEU A 216 -19.46 -16.73 3.07
N ALA A 217 -18.33 -16.80 3.77
CA ALA A 217 -17.86 -18.09 4.22
C ALA A 217 -18.91 -18.75 5.14
N GLY A 218 -19.03 -20.05 5.03
CA GLY A 218 -20.12 -20.79 5.70
C GLY A 218 -21.43 -20.81 4.91
N GLY A 219 -21.46 -20.28 3.67
CA GLY A 219 -22.59 -20.41 2.73
C GLY A 219 -23.71 -19.38 2.91
N LYS A 220 -23.70 -18.56 3.97
CA LYS A 220 -24.69 -17.49 4.16
C LYS A 220 -24.54 -16.45 3.04
N THR A 221 -25.67 -15.99 2.52
CA THR A 221 -25.72 -14.94 1.51
C THR A 221 -26.28 -13.65 2.11
N VAL A 222 -25.66 -12.52 1.79
CA VAL A 222 -26.10 -11.18 2.20
C VAL A 222 -26.20 -10.28 0.97
N PRO A 223 -27.19 -9.37 0.87
CA PRO A 223 -27.22 -8.37 -0.17
C PRO A 223 -26.12 -7.33 0.10
N VAL A 224 -25.38 -6.92 -0.94
CA VAL A 224 -24.39 -5.85 -0.87
C VAL A 224 -24.47 -4.96 -2.10
N PRO A 225 -24.35 -3.63 -1.95
CA PRO A 225 -24.33 -2.73 -3.08
C PRO A 225 -23.05 -2.95 -3.90
N LEU A 226 -23.22 -3.27 -5.18
CA LEU A 226 -22.14 -3.45 -6.15
C LEU A 226 -22.17 -2.34 -7.17
N MET A 227 -21.05 -1.67 -7.35
CA MET A 227 -20.80 -0.78 -8.48
C MET A 227 -20.48 -1.62 -9.72
N HIS A 228 -21.07 -1.27 -10.85
CA HIS A 228 -20.84 -1.96 -12.10
C HIS A 228 -20.22 -1.04 -13.15
N GLN A 229 -19.31 -1.59 -13.91
CA GLN A 229 -18.80 -0.97 -15.13
C GLN A 229 -18.36 -2.02 -16.14
N GLN A 230 -18.29 -1.59 -17.40
CA GLN A 230 -17.68 -2.36 -18.48
C GLN A 230 -16.64 -1.49 -19.19
N ALA A 231 -15.41 -1.97 -19.25
CA ALA A 231 -14.33 -1.26 -19.89
C ALA A 231 -13.23 -2.24 -20.35
N ARG A 232 -12.19 -1.71 -20.98
CA ARG A 232 -11.00 -2.51 -21.32
C ARG A 232 -10.04 -2.48 -20.15
N PHE A 233 -9.72 -3.68 -19.64
CA PHE A 233 -8.83 -3.89 -18.51
C PHE A 233 -7.72 -4.87 -18.86
N GLY A 234 -6.58 -4.77 -18.18
CA GLY A 234 -5.62 -5.84 -18.12
C GLY A 234 -6.23 -7.05 -17.40
N TYR A 235 -6.33 -8.17 -18.08
CA TYR A 235 -6.98 -9.37 -17.56
C TYR A 235 -6.15 -10.61 -17.82
N LEU A 236 -6.09 -11.48 -16.82
CA LEU A 236 -5.49 -12.80 -16.92
C LEU A 236 -6.44 -13.84 -16.34
N ASP A 237 -6.74 -14.88 -17.11
CA ASP A 237 -7.51 -16.03 -16.67
C ASP A 237 -6.58 -17.25 -16.46
N ARG A 238 -6.59 -17.75 -15.23
CA ARG A 238 -5.86 -18.98 -14.84
C ARG A 238 -6.86 -20.06 -14.44
N PRO A 239 -6.46 -21.33 -14.41
CA PRO A 239 -7.38 -22.39 -13.98
C PRO A 239 -7.97 -22.19 -12.60
N ASP A 240 -7.23 -21.59 -11.68
CA ASP A 240 -7.49 -21.47 -10.25
C ASP A 240 -7.91 -20.07 -9.80
N PHE A 241 -7.52 -19.00 -10.53
CA PHE A 241 -7.89 -17.62 -10.22
C PHE A 241 -8.03 -16.76 -11.48
N GLN A 242 -8.56 -15.57 -11.27
CA GLN A 242 -8.64 -14.48 -12.25
C GLN A 242 -7.88 -13.27 -11.71
N MET A 243 -7.19 -12.54 -12.58
CA MET A 243 -6.57 -11.25 -12.24
C MET A 243 -7.16 -10.16 -13.11
N LEU A 244 -7.46 -9.02 -12.48
CA LEU A 244 -7.89 -7.81 -13.16
C LEU A 244 -6.99 -6.65 -12.75
N GLU A 245 -6.47 -5.92 -13.73
CA GLU A 245 -5.76 -4.68 -13.53
C GLU A 245 -6.64 -3.51 -13.93
N MET A 246 -6.93 -2.63 -12.97
CA MET A 246 -7.79 -1.47 -13.13
C MET A 246 -6.94 -0.20 -12.97
N PRO A 247 -6.66 0.54 -14.05
CA PRO A 247 -5.87 1.76 -13.96
C PRO A 247 -6.66 2.91 -13.35
N TYR A 248 -5.96 3.72 -12.56
CA TYR A 248 -6.44 5.05 -12.17
C TYR A 248 -6.22 6.06 -13.29
N SER A 249 -6.91 7.20 -13.22
CA SER A 249 -6.76 8.28 -14.19
C SER A 249 -5.31 8.76 -14.25
N GLY A 250 -4.76 8.88 -15.46
CA GLY A 250 -3.33 9.14 -15.72
C GLY A 250 -2.51 7.88 -15.96
N LYS A 251 -3.01 6.69 -15.60
CA LYS A 251 -2.37 5.37 -15.82
C LYS A 251 -1.01 5.15 -15.16
N ASP A 252 -0.61 6.03 -14.24
CA ASP A 252 0.63 5.86 -13.47
C ASP A 252 0.48 4.82 -12.35
N LEU A 253 -0.77 4.59 -11.92
CA LEU A 253 -1.13 3.64 -10.88
C LEU A 253 -2.28 2.75 -11.33
N SER A 254 -2.29 1.52 -10.86
CA SER A 254 -3.37 0.55 -11.08
C SER A 254 -3.72 -0.16 -9.77
N MET A 255 -4.97 -0.58 -9.65
CA MET A 255 -5.37 -1.59 -8.69
C MET A 255 -5.32 -2.96 -9.37
N VAL A 256 -4.61 -3.89 -8.77
CA VAL A 256 -4.60 -5.30 -9.19
C VAL A 256 -5.48 -6.11 -8.26
N VAL A 257 -6.44 -6.81 -8.82
CA VAL A 257 -7.38 -7.65 -8.08
C VAL A 257 -7.14 -9.10 -8.46
N LEU A 258 -6.87 -9.95 -7.48
CA LEU A 258 -6.74 -11.40 -7.64
C LEU A 258 -7.96 -12.07 -7.02
N LEU A 259 -8.68 -12.85 -7.81
CA LEU A 259 -9.92 -13.51 -7.40
C LEU A 259 -9.82 -15.02 -7.61
N PRO A 260 -9.76 -15.83 -6.54
CA PRO A 260 -9.83 -17.27 -6.67
C PRO A 260 -11.14 -17.72 -7.31
N LYS A 261 -11.09 -18.72 -8.21
CA LYS A 261 -12.30 -19.30 -8.83
C LYS A 261 -13.08 -20.18 -7.88
N LYS A 262 -12.39 -20.83 -6.95
CA LYS A 262 -13.03 -21.67 -5.92
C LYS A 262 -13.31 -20.86 -4.66
N THR A 263 -14.35 -21.23 -3.95
CA THR A 263 -14.82 -20.62 -2.70
C THR A 263 -13.76 -20.64 -1.59
N ASP A 264 -13.02 -21.69 -1.51
CA ASP A 264 -11.95 -21.97 -0.54
C ASP A 264 -10.55 -21.81 -1.16
N GLY A 265 -10.47 -21.26 -2.37
CA GLY A 265 -9.25 -21.19 -3.18
C GLY A 265 -8.22 -20.14 -2.71
N LEU A 266 -8.56 -19.29 -1.72
CA LEU A 266 -7.65 -18.21 -1.32
C LEU A 266 -6.32 -18.74 -0.77
N ALA A 267 -6.35 -19.73 0.11
CA ALA A 267 -5.14 -20.29 0.70
C ALA A 267 -4.19 -20.91 -0.34
N ALA A 268 -4.73 -21.45 -1.44
CA ALA A 268 -3.94 -21.95 -2.55
C ALA A 268 -3.30 -20.79 -3.35
N LEU A 269 -4.07 -19.74 -3.66
CA LEU A 269 -3.58 -18.54 -4.34
C LEU A 269 -2.48 -17.84 -3.52
N GLU A 270 -2.67 -17.74 -2.22
CA GLU A 270 -1.69 -17.10 -1.31
C GLU A 270 -0.34 -17.82 -1.26
N LYS A 271 -0.31 -19.13 -1.47
CA LYS A 271 0.94 -19.90 -1.56
C LYS A 271 1.74 -19.57 -2.83
N GLU A 272 1.04 -19.19 -3.90
CA GLU A 272 1.66 -18.81 -5.16
C GLU A 272 2.00 -17.30 -5.22
N LEU A 273 1.54 -16.51 -4.24
CA LEU A 273 1.67 -15.06 -4.26
C LEU A 273 3.09 -14.66 -3.84
N THR A 274 3.93 -14.44 -4.84
CA THR A 274 5.32 -13.97 -4.71
C THR A 274 5.55 -12.79 -5.64
N ALA A 275 6.63 -12.01 -5.42
CA ALA A 275 7.02 -10.92 -6.30
C ALA A 275 7.21 -11.38 -7.75
N ASP A 276 7.87 -12.53 -7.94
CA ASP A 276 8.15 -13.10 -9.26
C ASP A 276 6.88 -13.57 -9.97
N ASN A 277 5.96 -14.20 -9.24
CA ASN A 277 4.69 -14.65 -9.77
C ASN A 277 3.81 -13.47 -10.16
N LEU A 278 3.69 -12.47 -9.29
CA LEU A 278 2.94 -11.25 -9.60
C LEU A 278 3.51 -10.57 -10.85
N GLY A 279 4.83 -10.43 -10.95
CA GLY A 279 5.48 -9.86 -12.13
C GLY A 279 5.18 -10.63 -13.42
N ARG A 280 5.16 -11.97 -13.36
CA ARG A 280 4.78 -12.82 -14.50
C ARG A 280 3.31 -12.68 -14.87
N TRP A 281 2.42 -12.61 -13.87
CA TRP A 281 0.98 -12.45 -14.09
C TRP A 281 0.65 -11.10 -14.73
N LEU A 282 1.27 -10.03 -14.27
CA LEU A 282 1.10 -8.69 -14.84
C LEU A 282 1.57 -8.64 -16.32
N LYS A 283 2.74 -9.24 -16.62
CA LYS A 283 3.23 -9.35 -18.02
C LYS A 283 2.33 -10.20 -18.91
N GLY A 284 1.64 -11.20 -18.33
CA GLY A 284 0.70 -12.08 -19.02
C GLY A 284 -0.69 -11.48 -19.21
N ALA A 285 -1.00 -10.37 -18.54
CA ALA A 285 -2.29 -9.71 -18.66
C ALA A 285 -2.48 -9.12 -20.05
N ARG A 286 -3.65 -9.34 -20.64
CA ARG A 286 -4.03 -8.80 -21.96
C ARG A 286 -5.22 -7.87 -21.82
N ASN A 287 -5.26 -6.84 -22.67
CA ASN A 287 -6.38 -5.88 -22.66
C ASN A 287 -7.61 -6.47 -23.34
N PHE A 288 -8.59 -6.84 -22.52
CA PHE A 288 -9.89 -7.30 -23.00
C PHE A 288 -11.01 -6.39 -22.49
N SER A 289 -12.16 -6.41 -23.18
CA SER A 289 -13.39 -5.80 -22.68
C SER A 289 -13.98 -6.71 -21.59
N HIS A 290 -13.97 -6.24 -20.34
CA HIS A 290 -14.50 -6.98 -19.21
C HIS A 290 -15.47 -6.13 -18.41
N SER A 291 -16.44 -6.79 -17.76
CA SER A 291 -17.30 -6.16 -16.76
C SER A 291 -16.71 -6.37 -15.38
N ALA A 292 -16.59 -5.30 -14.62
CA ALA A 292 -16.14 -5.32 -13.24
C ALA A 292 -17.26 -4.89 -12.30
N ALA A 293 -17.47 -5.62 -11.22
CA ALA A 293 -18.39 -5.24 -10.15
C ALA A 293 -17.64 -5.19 -8.83
N LEU A 294 -17.65 -4.03 -8.18
CA LEU A 294 -16.95 -3.77 -6.91
C LEU A 294 -17.92 -3.20 -5.87
N ASN A 295 -17.69 -3.52 -4.60
CA ASN A 295 -18.43 -2.89 -3.51
C ASN A 295 -17.95 -1.45 -3.28
N SER A 296 -18.89 -0.50 -3.18
CA SER A 296 -18.64 0.93 -2.99
C SER A 296 -18.27 1.35 -1.57
N VAL A 297 -18.40 0.46 -0.59
CA VAL A 297 -18.16 0.80 0.81
C VAL A 297 -16.72 0.48 1.21
N GLY A 298 -15.84 1.46 1.15
CA GLY A 298 -14.51 1.64 1.78
C GLY A 298 -13.63 0.44 2.19
N SER A 299 -14.15 -0.76 2.06
CA SER A 299 -13.43 -2.03 2.20
C SER A 299 -13.80 -2.92 1.03
N PRO A 300 -12.84 -3.56 0.39
CA PRO A 300 -13.10 -4.44 -0.74
C PRO A 300 -13.80 -5.71 -0.25
N ARG A 301 -15.13 -5.67 -0.24
CA ARG A 301 -15.95 -6.80 0.24
C ARG A 301 -16.43 -7.74 -0.88
N LYS A 302 -16.40 -7.30 -2.14
CA LYS A 302 -16.73 -8.16 -3.28
C LYS A 302 -16.09 -7.67 -4.57
N VAL A 303 -15.58 -8.60 -5.33
CA VAL A 303 -15.16 -8.42 -6.72
C VAL A 303 -15.76 -9.53 -7.56
N THR A 304 -16.32 -9.18 -8.70
CA THR A 304 -16.81 -10.13 -9.68
C THR A 304 -16.34 -9.70 -11.06
N PHE A 305 -15.81 -10.63 -11.82
CA PHE A 305 -15.42 -10.41 -13.21
C PHE A 305 -16.24 -11.29 -14.12
N THR A 306 -16.78 -10.70 -15.21
CA THR A 306 -17.44 -11.46 -16.26
C THR A 306 -16.84 -11.08 -17.60
N GLY A 307 -16.36 -12.08 -18.35
CA GLY A 307 -15.99 -11.97 -19.74
C GLY A 307 -17.09 -12.46 -20.67
N PRO A 308 -16.99 -12.28 -21.98
CA PRO A 308 -17.94 -12.84 -22.93
C PRO A 308 -17.92 -14.38 -22.82
N GLY A 309 -18.98 -14.95 -22.20
CA GLY A 309 -19.19 -16.41 -22.10
C GLY A 309 -19.07 -17.04 -20.70
N GLY A 310 -18.86 -16.28 -19.62
CA GLY A 310 -18.61 -16.81 -18.28
C GLY A 310 -19.69 -16.51 -17.23
N SER A 311 -20.04 -17.52 -16.44
CA SER A 311 -20.97 -17.46 -15.32
C SER A 311 -20.39 -16.81 -14.08
N PHE A 312 -21.23 -16.08 -13.35
CA PHE A 312 -20.90 -15.34 -12.11
C PHE A 312 -20.48 -16.23 -10.94
N ARG A 313 -19.43 -15.84 -10.22
CA ARG A 313 -19.22 -16.25 -8.84
C ARG A 313 -18.66 -15.09 -8.01
N SER A 314 -19.21 -14.89 -6.83
CA SER A 314 -18.93 -13.76 -5.95
C SER A 314 -18.55 -14.20 -4.52
N TRP A 315 -17.64 -13.46 -3.89
CA TRP A 315 -17.09 -13.79 -2.58
C TRP A 315 -16.98 -12.58 -1.64
N ALA A 316 -17.25 -12.76 -0.37
CA ALA A 316 -16.98 -11.82 0.70
C ALA A 316 -16.77 -12.40 2.09
N ARG A 317 -16.13 -11.60 2.94
CA ARG A 317 -16.15 -11.73 4.39
C ARG A 317 -17.02 -10.67 5.07
N SER A 318 -17.63 -11.08 6.19
CA SER A 318 -18.26 -10.22 7.16
C SER A 318 -17.23 -9.81 8.21
N CYS A 319 -17.15 -8.50 8.52
CA CYS A 319 -16.63 -8.04 9.81
C CYS A 319 -17.80 -7.89 10.77
N ARG A 320 -17.63 -8.33 11.99
CA ARG A 320 -18.34 -7.77 13.16
C ARG A 320 -17.54 -6.61 13.69
#